data_652963a15bc1c1b2a1ff890c9b6ad681
#
_entry.id   652963a15bc1c1b2a1ff890c9b6ad681
#
_cell.length_a   1.000
_cell.length_b   1.000
_cell.length_c   1.000
_cell.angle_alpha   90.00
_cell.angle_beta   90.00
_cell.angle_gamma   90.00
#
_symmetry.space_group_name_H-M   'P 1'
#
loop_
_entity.id
_entity.type
_entity.pdbx_description
1 polymer ?
#
loop_
_entity_poly.entity_id
_entity_poly.type
_entity_poly.pdbx_seq_one_letter_code
_entity_poly.pdbx_strand_id
1 'polypeptide(L)'
;MSAGATTGRRPLIGVPGMWSGKVQGMRFAGTAVAVEVLRSIDRAGGEPVVLFPGSSESAAEQVARLDGVVIPGGADIDPRRYGNEPDEHYWPADYEGQDEFEAEILRACLETGTPTLAICRGLQLLNVVHGGTLVGHLEPGTVEHRGAEHPVTCDPGTLLGLVLGTAAVMTSSYHHQAVDRVGDGLRVSATATDGVIEGLEVPGAPLLAVQWHPEDLAASSSTDHALFTWVVETSRTRRSDFSATDQTNILEAIKL
;
A
#
# COMPACT_ATOMS: atom_id res chain seq x y z
N MET A 1 -32.43 -8.37 -12.52
CA MET A 1 -32.69 -6.95 -12.14
C MET A 1 -31.37 -6.25 -12.31
N SER A 2 -31.27 -5.31 -13.26
CA SER A 2 -30.05 -4.58 -13.59
C SER A 2 -29.67 -3.69 -12.43
N ALA A 3 -28.52 -3.93 -11.82
CA ALA A 3 -27.92 -2.99 -10.87
C ALA A 3 -27.65 -1.68 -11.63
N GLY A 4 -28.23 -0.58 -11.16
CA GLY A 4 -28.08 0.74 -11.76
C GLY A 4 -26.61 1.13 -11.78
N ALA A 5 -26.03 1.27 -12.96
CA ALA A 5 -24.72 1.85 -13.14
C ALA A 5 -24.72 3.26 -12.56
N THR A 6 -23.97 3.49 -11.49
CA THR A 6 -23.68 4.83 -11.01
C THR A 6 -22.91 5.55 -12.11
N THR A 7 -23.52 6.54 -12.75
CA THR A 7 -22.97 7.36 -13.86
C THR A 7 -21.90 8.36 -13.38
N GLY A 8 -21.14 8.03 -12.33
CA GLY A 8 -20.04 8.84 -11.82
C GLY A 8 -18.71 8.48 -12.50
N ARG A 9 -17.84 9.47 -12.70
CA ARG A 9 -16.45 9.25 -13.13
C ARG A 9 -15.73 8.30 -12.16
N ARG A 10 -14.98 7.32 -12.69
CA ARG A 10 -14.13 6.44 -11.89
C ARG A 10 -13.10 7.29 -11.11
N PRO A 11 -12.83 7.01 -9.83
CA PRO A 11 -11.77 7.68 -9.09
C PRO A 11 -10.40 7.45 -9.73
N LEU A 12 -9.58 8.50 -9.84
CA LEU A 12 -8.19 8.39 -10.30
C LEU A 12 -7.31 7.94 -9.13
N ILE A 13 -6.76 6.75 -9.24
CA ILE A 13 -5.89 6.15 -8.23
C ILE A 13 -4.45 6.21 -8.72
N GLY A 14 -3.64 7.06 -8.10
CA GLY A 14 -2.23 7.18 -8.41
C GLY A 14 -1.44 5.97 -7.91
N VAL A 15 -0.52 5.47 -8.74
CA VAL A 15 0.39 4.38 -8.36
C VAL A 15 1.81 4.83 -8.69
N PRO A 16 2.66 5.10 -7.69
CA PRO A 16 4.08 5.39 -7.93
C PRO A 16 4.71 4.30 -8.78
N GLY A 17 5.30 4.71 -9.91
CA GLY A 17 5.99 3.76 -10.78
C GLY A 17 7.41 3.51 -10.31
N MET A 18 7.88 2.27 -10.42
CA MET A 18 9.27 1.89 -10.21
C MET A 18 10.07 2.21 -11.46
N TRP A 19 11.14 2.97 -11.32
CA TRP A 19 12.09 3.16 -12.42
C TRP A 19 12.80 1.84 -12.70
N SER A 20 12.85 1.45 -13.99
CA SER A 20 13.59 0.29 -14.44
C SER A 20 14.59 0.70 -15.52
N GLY A 21 15.86 0.44 -15.29
CA GLY A 21 16.94 0.72 -16.23
C GLY A 21 16.83 -0.12 -17.51
N LYS A 22 16.11 -1.26 -17.44
CA LYS A 22 15.92 -2.15 -18.57
C LYS A 22 14.53 -2.78 -18.59
N VAL A 23 13.72 -2.40 -19.56
CA VAL A 23 12.41 -3.01 -19.82
C VAL A 23 12.46 -3.76 -21.14
N GLN A 24 11.97 -5.02 -21.14
CA GLN A 24 11.94 -5.84 -22.36
C GLN A 24 11.14 -5.15 -23.46
N GLY A 25 11.72 -5.08 -24.66
CA GLY A 25 11.09 -4.45 -25.82
C GLY A 25 11.23 -2.92 -25.87
N MET A 26 11.80 -2.29 -24.86
CA MET A 26 12.06 -0.84 -24.85
C MET A 26 13.54 -0.55 -25.10
N ARG A 27 13.81 0.57 -25.79
CA ARG A 27 15.17 1.02 -26.09
C ARG A 27 15.81 1.84 -24.96
N PHE A 28 14.99 2.46 -24.14
CA PHE A 28 15.38 3.29 -23.00
C PHE A 28 14.84 2.71 -21.71
N ALA A 29 15.32 3.21 -20.57
CA ALA A 29 14.72 2.97 -19.26
C ALA A 29 13.21 3.27 -19.29
N GLY A 30 12.46 2.62 -18.43
CA GLY A 30 11.02 2.79 -18.34
C GLY A 30 10.56 2.94 -16.90
N THR A 31 9.31 3.32 -16.75
CA THR A 31 8.61 3.26 -15.48
C THR A 31 7.65 2.08 -15.51
N ALA A 32 7.69 1.22 -14.50
CA ALA A 32 6.92 -0.01 -14.42
C ALA A 32 6.11 -0.09 -13.13
N VAL A 33 4.96 -0.75 -13.20
CA VAL A 33 4.13 -1.14 -12.06
C VAL A 33 3.70 -2.57 -12.28
N ALA A 34 3.61 -3.37 -11.21
CA ALA A 34 3.07 -4.72 -11.28
C ALA A 34 1.63 -4.68 -11.82
N VAL A 35 1.37 -5.43 -12.88
CA VAL A 35 0.09 -5.38 -13.60
C VAL A 35 -1.08 -5.81 -12.71
N GLU A 36 -0.86 -6.68 -11.72
CA GLU A 36 -1.90 -7.14 -10.81
C GLU A 36 -2.37 -6.03 -9.84
N VAL A 37 -1.50 -5.08 -9.48
CA VAL A 37 -1.90 -3.86 -8.74
C VAL A 37 -2.89 -3.05 -9.58
N LEU A 38 -2.55 -2.78 -10.84
CA LEU A 38 -3.41 -2.02 -11.76
C LEU A 38 -4.74 -2.72 -12.00
N ARG A 39 -4.71 -4.05 -12.22
CA ARG A 39 -5.92 -4.87 -12.38
C ARG A 39 -6.80 -4.88 -11.14
N SER A 40 -6.21 -4.90 -9.95
CA SER A 40 -6.96 -4.89 -8.69
C SER A 40 -7.67 -3.55 -8.46
N ILE A 41 -7.01 -2.43 -8.78
CA ILE A 41 -7.62 -1.10 -8.80
C ILE A 41 -8.77 -1.04 -9.83
N ASP A 42 -8.54 -1.51 -11.05
CA ASP A 42 -9.54 -1.53 -12.13
C ASP A 42 -10.75 -2.37 -11.73
N ARG A 43 -10.54 -3.57 -11.19
CA ARG A 43 -11.59 -4.47 -10.69
C ARG A 43 -12.41 -3.84 -9.57
N ALA A 44 -11.80 -3.05 -8.70
CA ALA A 44 -12.48 -2.30 -7.64
C ALA A 44 -13.22 -1.05 -8.16
N GLY A 45 -13.15 -0.75 -9.47
CA GLY A 45 -13.84 0.38 -10.09
C GLY A 45 -13.08 1.71 -10.04
N GLY A 46 -11.78 1.69 -9.71
CA GLY A 46 -10.85 2.82 -9.81
C GLY A 46 -10.20 2.89 -11.19
N GLU A 47 -9.69 4.05 -11.59
CA GLU A 47 -8.88 4.26 -12.77
C GLU A 47 -7.41 4.41 -12.36
N PRO A 48 -6.53 3.42 -12.61
CA PRO A 48 -5.14 3.48 -12.20
C PRO A 48 -4.34 4.45 -13.07
N VAL A 49 -3.55 5.31 -12.43
CA VAL A 49 -2.65 6.28 -13.09
C VAL A 49 -1.23 6.08 -12.57
N VAL A 50 -0.31 5.68 -13.44
CA VAL A 50 1.09 5.51 -13.06
C VAL A 50 1.76 6.87 -12.93
N LEU A 51 2.38 7.12 -11.75
CA LEU A 51 3.11 8.35 -11.47
C LEU A 51 4.57 8.19 -11.89
N PHE A 52 5.10 9.19 -12.57
CA PHE A 52 6.48 9.19 -13.07
C PHE A 52 7.45 9.68 -12.01
N PRO A 53 8.43 8.87 -11.54
CA PRO A 53 9.36 9.24 -10.48
C PRO A 53 10.36 10.35 -10.88
N GLY A 54 10.53 10.61 -12.17
CA GLY A 54 11.35 11.68 -12.70
C GLY A 54 10.58 12.98 -13.02
N SER A 55 9.36 13.14 -12.50
CA SER A 55 8.55 14.33 -12.73
C SER A 55 9.22 15.59 -12.16
N SER A 56 9.09 16.70 -12.89
CA SER A 56 9.48 18.03 -12.38
C SER A 56 8.42 18.65 -11.46
N GLU A 57 7.23 18.07 -11.38
CA GLU A 57 6.17 18.52 -10.47
C GLU A 57 6.39 17.94 -9.08
N SER A 58 6.06 18.72 -8.06
CA SER A 58 6.11 18.26 -6.67
C SER A 58 5.12 17.12 -6.41
N ALA A 59 5.40 16.30 -5.41
CA ALA A 59 4.50 15.24 -4.96
C ALA A 59 3.11 15.80 -4.60
N ALA A 60 3.06 16.95 -3.93
CA ALA A 60 1.81 17.62 -3.57
C ALA A 60 0.95 17.97 -4.79
N GLU A 61 1.57 18.51 -5.87
CA GLU A 61 0.86 18.82 -7.12
C GLU A 61 0.37 17.55 -7.84
N GLN A 62 1.16 16.48 -7.82
CA GLN A 62 0.75 15.20 -8.37
C GLN A 62 -0.44 14.63 -7.58
N VAL A 63 -0.35 14.56 -6.24
CA VAL A 63 -1.41 14.04 -5.35
C VAL A 63 -2.69 14.87 -5.44
N ALA A 64 -2.60 16.19 -5.60
CA ALA A 64 -3.77 17.07 -5.73
C ALA A 64 -4.67 16.77 -6.94
N ARG A 65 -4.16 16.03 -7.94
CA ARG A 65 -4.94 15.60 -9.12
C ARG A 65 -5.57 14.23 -8.98
N LEU A 66 -5.26 13.53 -7.90
CA LEU A 66 -5.70 12.16 -7.65
C LEU A 66 -6.83 12.14 -6.64
N ASP A 67 -7.66 11.13 -6.74
CA ASP A 67 -8.72 10.87 -5.78
C ASP A 67 -8.21 9.95 -4.65
N GLY A 68 -7.24 9.06 -4.93
CA GLY A 68 -6.57 8.18 -3.98
C GLY A 68 -5.20 7.71 -4.49
N VAL A 69 -4.47 6.98 -3.67
CA VAL A 69 -3.13 6.45 -3.99
C VAL A 69 -2.98 5.01 -3.52
N VAL A 70 -2.34 4.17 -4.34
CA VAL A 70 -1.81 2.86 -3.93
C VAL A 70 -0.29 2.90 -4.07
N ILE A 71 0.44 2.77 -2.95
CA ILE A 71 1.91 2.65 -2.96
C ILE A 71 2.24 1.16 -3.03
N PRO A 72 2.81 0.67 -4.14
CA PRO A 72 3.00 -0.76 -4.36
C PRO A 72 4.23 -1.32 -3.65
N GLY A 73 4.39 -2.64 -3.71
CA GLY A 73 5.64 -3.32 -3.42
C GLY A 73 6.75 -2.95 -4.42
N GLY A 74 8.01 -3.25 -4.07
CA GLY A 74 9.16 -2.94 -4.91
C GLY A 74 10.49 -3.34 -4.30
N ALA A 75 11.57 -2.70 -4.74
CA ALA A 75 12.92 -2.87 -4.22
C ALA A 75 13.04 -2.44 -2.74
N ASP A 76 14.13 -2.80 -2.10
CA ASP A 76 14.38 -2.44 -0.70
C ASP A 76 14.53 -0.93 -0.51
N ILE A 77 14.13 -0.46 0.66
CA ILE A 77 14.38 0.92 1.09
C ILE A 77 15.85 1.03 1.51
N ASP A 78 16.51 2.10 1.11
CA ASP A 78 17.90 2.36 1.47
C ASP A 78 18.07 2.30 3.01
N PRO A 79 18.89 1.37 3.53
CA PRO A 79 19.10 1.18 4.96
C PRO A 79 19.54 2.44 5.70
N ARG A 80 20.27 3.34 5.03
CA ARG A 80 20.73 4.61 5.61
C ARG A 80 19.56 5.53 6.01
N ARG A 81 18.37 5.35 5.44
CA ARG A 81 17.17 6.13 5.78
C ARG A 81 16.60 5.79 7.16
N TYR A 82 16.96 4.63 7.72
CA TYR A 82 16.54 4.20 9.06
C TYR A 82 17.73 3.85 9.97
N GLY A 83 18.94 4.34 9.64
CA GLY A 83 20.12 4.32 10.52
C GLY A 83 20.99 3.08 10.41
N ASN A 84 20.81 2.27 9.37
CA ASN A 84 21.61 1.09 9.08
C ASN A 84 22.54 1.34 7.87
N GLU A 85 23.53 0.46 7.69
CA GLU A 85 24.35 0.41 6.49
C GLU A 85 23.86 -0.70 5.55
N PRO A 86 23.98 -0.52 4.22
CA PRO A 86 23.69 -1.59 3.26
C PRO A 86 24.55 -2.82 3.50
N ASP A 87 23.94 -4.00 3.42
CA ASP A 87 24.61 -5.30 3.51
C ASP A 87 24.42 -6.12 2.21
N GLU A 88 24.83 -7.38 2.24
CA GLU A 88 24.76 -8.29 1.08
C GLU A 88 23.33 -8.67 0.66
N HIS A 89 22.32 -8.42 1.52
CA HIS A 89 20.92 -8.72 1.26
C HIS A 89 20.16 -7.52 0.67
N TYR A 90 20.78 -6.34 0.64
CA TYR A 90 20.16 -5.11 0.13
C TYR A 90 19.99 -5.12 -1.39
N TRP A 91 18.77 -5.00 -1.86
CA TRP A 91 18.39 -4.92 -3.27
C TRP A 91 17.87 -3.53 -3.64
N PRO A 92 18.76 -2.61 -4.07
CA PRO A 92 18.39 -1.23 -4.36
C PRO A 92 17.44 -1.12 -5.55
N ALA A 93 16.67 -0.04 -5.57
CA ALA A 93 15.98 0.41 -6.78
C ALA A 93 16.99 0.88 -7.85
N ASP A 94 16.64 0.74 -9.13
CA ASP A 94 17.47 1.23 -10.26
C ASP A 94 17.60 2.77 -10.28
N TYR A 95 16.76 3.48 -9.54
CA TYR A 95 16.75 4.93 -9.44
C TYR A 95 16.99 5.37 -7.99
N GLU A 96 18.09 6.06 -7.74
CA GLU A 96 18.50 6.52 -6.40
C GLU A 96 17.45 7.41 -5.71
N GLY A 97 16.66 8.16 -6.50
CA GLY A 97 15.58 9.02 -5.99
C GLY A 97 14.25 8.30 -5.71
N GLN A 98 14.16 6.97 -5.89
CA GLN A 98 12.89 6.24 -5.77
C GLN A 98 12.28 6.36 -4.37
N ASP A 99 13.08 6.16 -3.34
CA ASP A 99 12.62 6.23 -1.94
C ASP A 99 12.09 7.61 -1.59
N GLU A 100 12.80 8.68 -1.99
CA GLU A 100 12.35 10.03 -1.68
C GLU A 100 11.09 10.40 -2.45
N PHE A 101 11.01 10.04 -3.73
CA PHE A 101 9.81 10.24 -4.53
C PHE A 101 8.57 9.63 -3.88
N GLU A 102 8.65 8.36 -3.47
CA GLU A 102 7.51 7.69 -2.84
C GLU A 102 7.24 8.21 -1.42
N ALA A 103 8.28 8.58 -0.67
CA ALA A 103 8.13 9.20 0.64
C ALA A 103 7.43 10.57 0.56
N GLU A 104 7.76 11.38 -0.44
CA GLU A 104 7.07 12.66 -0.69
C GLU A 104 5.60 12.47 -1.09
N ILE A 105 5.30 11.49 -1.95
CA ILE A 105 3.90 11.12 -2.28
C ILE A 105 3.15 10.71 -1.01
N LEU A 106 3.75 9.86 -0.17
CA LEU A 106 3.14 9.41 1.07
C LEU A 106 2.88 10.57 2.05
N ARG A 107 3.85 11.46 2.25
CA ARG A 107 3.69 12.67 3.08
C ARG A 107 2.57 13.56 2.55
N ALA A 108 2.53 13.80 1.25
CA ALA A 108 1.47 14.58 0.62
C ALA A 108 0.07 13.94 0.82
N CYS A 109 -0.01 12.61 0.74
CA CYS A 109 -1.25 11.88 1.04
C CYS A 109 -1.69 12.06 2.49
N LEU A 110 -0.77 11.96 3.45
CA LEU A 110 -1.04 12.16 4.87
C LEU A 110 -1.50 13.59 5.17
N GLU A 111 -0.81 14.59 4.62
CA GLU A 111 -1.13 16.01 4.81
C GLU A 111 -2.50 16.38 4.25
N THR A 112 -2.87 15.80 3.12
CA THR A 112 -4.13 16.12 2.42
C THR A 112 -5.28 15.19 2.79
N GLY A 113 -5.04 14.14 3.60
CA GLY A 113 -6.04 13.10 3.89
C GLY A 113 -6.44 12.33 2.62
N THR A 114 -5.51 12.11 1.68
CA THR A 114 -5.78 11.32 0.48
C THR A 114 -5.85 9.84 0.84
N PRO A 115 -6.97 9.14 0.51
CA PRO A 115 -7.10 7.70 0.77
C PRO A 115 -5.92 6.93 0.18
N THR A 116 -5.26 6.13 1.01
CA THR A 116 -4.00 5.48 0.62
C THR A 116 -3.98 4.02 1.06
N LEU A 117 -3.62 3.13 0.14
CA LEU A 117 -3.26 1.73 0.43
C LEU A 117 -1.75 1.58 0.18
N ALA A 118 -0.99 1.22 1.22
CA ALA A 118 0.45 0.99 1.15
C ALA A 118 0.74 -0.51 1.26
N ILE A 119 1.37 -1.10 0.23
CA ILE A 119 1.59 -2.54 0.09
C ILE A 119 3.06 -2.85 0.24
N CYS A 120 3.42 -3.83 1.07
CA CYS A 120 4.74 -4.39 1.26
C CYS A 120 5.80 -3.30 1.51
N ARG A 121 6.58 -2.93 0.50
CA ARG A 121 7.51 -1.80 0.56
C ARG A 121 6.81 -0.48 0.97
N GLY A 122 5.56 -0.27 0.56
CA GLY A 122 4.77 0.89 0.97
C GLY A 122 4.51 0.96 2.48
N LEU A 123 4.24 -0.17 3.15
CA LEU A 123 4.15 -0.26 4.61
C LEU A 123 5.49 0.06 5.27
N GLN A 124 6.57 -0.50 4.76
CA GLN A 124 7.93 -0.27 5.28
C GLN A 124 8.31 1.22 5.16
N LEU A 125 8.00 1.83 4.02
CA LEU A 125 8.22 3.26 3.78
C LEU A 125 7.41 4.13 4.75
N LEU A 126 6.14 3.78 5.01
CA LEU A 126 5.33 4.44 6.03
C LEU A 126 6.01 4.42 7.38
N ASN A 127 6.52 3.24 7.78
CA ASN A 127 7.24 3.10 9.05
C ASN A 127 8.48 4.00 9.11
N VAL A 128 9.30 4.02 8.06
CA VAL A 128 10.52 4.82 7.97
C VAL A 128 10.22 6.33 7.95
N VAL A 129 9.19 6.76 7.22
CA VAL A 129 8.74 8.16 7.19
C VAL A 129 8.32 8.66 8.58
N HIS A 130 7.78 7.77 9.42
CA HIS A 130 7.43 8.02 10.82
C HIS A 130 8.59 7.79 11.81
N GLY A 131 9.83 7.63 11.31
CA GLY A 131 11.03 7.46 12.12
C GLY A 131 11.21 6.06 12.69
N GLY A 132 10.48 5.06 12.20
CA GLY A 132 10.68 3.65 12.54
C GLY A 132 11.91 3.05 11.87
N THR A 133 12.22 1.79 12.20
CA THR A 133 13.33 1.02 11.64
C THR A 133 12.87 -0.29 11.03
N LEU A 134 13.71 -0.90 10.19
CA LEU A 134 13.44 -2.19 9.56
C LEU A 134 14.50 -3.22 9.96
N VAL A 135 14.08 -4.47 10.04
CA VAL A 135 14.95 -5.65 9.93
C VAL A 135 15.33 -5.76 8.46
N GLY A 136 16.61 -5.63 8.13
CA GLY A 136 17.09 -5.64 6.75
C GLY A 136 16.97 -7.01 6.07
N HIS A 137 17.01 -8.09 6.86
CA HIS A 137 16.80 -9.45 6.38
C HIS A 137 16.21 -10.32 7.49
N LEU A 138 15.07 -10.96 7.22
CA LEU A 138 14.48 -11.95 8.11
C LEU A 138 15.25 -13.27 8.00
N GLU A 139 15.74 -13.77 9.13
CA GLU A 139 16.30 -15.11 9.19
C GLU A 139 15.20 -16.18 9.01
N PRO A 140 15.53 -17.35 8.45
CA PRO A 140 14.57 -18.44 8.35
C PRO A 140 13.94 -18.78 9.71
N GLY A 141 12.62 -18.71 9.77
CA GLY A 141 11.84 -18.86 11.00
C GLY A 141 10.75 -19.92 10.91
N THR A 142 9.75 -19.81 11.78
CA THR A 142 8.59 -20.72 11.80
C THR A 142 7.53 -20.35 10.77
N VAL A 143 7.60 -19.11 10.22
CA VAL A 143 6.74 -18.62 9.15
C VAL A 143 7.64 -18.31 7.96
N GLU A 144 7.23 -18.74 6.78
CA GLU A 144 7.89 -18.38 5.52
C GLU A 144 7.26 -17.11 4.98
N HIS A 145 8.05 -16.02 4.87
CA HIS A 145 7.59 -14.72 4.38
C HIS A 145 7.93 -14.47 2.91
N ARG A 146 8.58 -15.41 2.25
CA ARG A 146 9.03 -15.22 0.86
C ARG A 146 8.51 -16.33 -0.06
N GLY A 147 7.48 -15.99 -0.85
CA GLY A 147 6.88 -16.91 -1.81
C GLY A 147 5.97 -17.97 -1.17
N ALA A 148 5.29 -17.62 -0.09
CA ALA A 148 4.39 -18.50 0.64
C ALA A 148 3.10 -17.78 1.06
N GLU A 149 2.08 -18.58 1.38
CA GLU A 149 0.89 -18.10 2.06
C GLU A 149 0.99 -18.45 3.56
N HIS A 150 0.65 -17.49 4.40
CA HIS A 150 0.61 -17.71 5.85
C HIS A 150 -0.54 -16.93 6.52
N PRO A 151 -0.99 -17.38 7.71
CA PRO A 151 -2.03 -16.68 8.45
C PRO A 151 -1.51 -15.40 9.11
N VAL A 152 -2.32 -14.35 9.04
CA VAL A 152 -2.11 -13.07 9.72
C VAL A 152 -3.31 -12.78 10.62
N THR A 153 -3.04 -12.37 11.85
CA THR A 153 -4.07 -11.94 12.81
C THR A 153 -4.24 -10.42 12.73
N CYS A 154 -5.48 -9.97 12.54
CA CYS A 154 -5.84 -8.55 12.45
C CYS A 154 -6.54 -8.09 13.73
N ASP A 155 -6.15 -6.93 14.27
CA ASP A 155 -6.84 -6.31 15.42
C ASP A 155 -8.20 -5.75 14.96
N PRO A 156 -9.33 -6.28 15.46
CA PRO A 156 -10.67 -5.84 15.05
C PRO A 156 -10.99 -4.38 15.41
N GLY A 157 -10.22 -3.78 16.33
CA GLY A 157 -10.36 -2.37 16.71
C GLY A 157 -9.65 -1.39 15.77
N THR A 158 -9.03 -1.86 14.69
CA THR A 158 -8.30 -1.07 13.70
C THR A 158 -9.13 -0.86 12.44
N LEU A 159 -8.73 0.12 11.62
CA LEU A 159 -9.34 0.33 10.31
C LEU A 159 -9.18 -0.91 9.43
N LEU A 160 -7.98 -1.54 9.45
CA LEU A 160 -7.72 -2.78 8.72
C LEU A 160 -8.67 -3.90 9.15
N GLY A 161 -8.82 -4.14 10.46
CA GLY A 161 -9.72 -5.16 10.98
C GLY A 161 -11.19 -4.92 10.62
N LEU A 162 -11.62 -3.65 10.59
CA LEU A 162 -12.97 -3.26 10.15
C LEU A 162 -13.18 -3.53 8.66
N VAL A 163 -12.21 -3.20 7.81
CA VAL A 163 -12.27 -3.41 6.35
C VAL A 163 -12.30 -4.89 6.00
N LEU A 164 -11.45 -5.68 6.63
CA LEU A 164 -11.38 -7.13 6.38
C LEU A 164 -12.58 -7.89 6.97
N GLY A 165 -13.19 -7.37 8.03
CA GLY A 165 -14.35 -7.98 8.69
C GLY A 165 -14.08 -9.34 9.35
N THR A 166 -12.81 -9.68 9.53
CA THR A 166 -12.35 -10.94 10.14
C THR A 166 -11.10 -10.71 10.97
N ALA A 167 -10.93 -11.53 12.01
CA ALA A 167 -9.74 -11.45 12.87
C ALA A 167 -8.51 -12.19 12.32
N ALA A 168 -8.68 -12.99 11.26
CA ALA A 168 -7.56 -13.71 10.64
C ALA A 168 -7.79 -13.87 9.14
N VAL A 169 -6.72 -13.72 8.38
CA VAL A 169 -6.68 -13.87 6.92
C VAL A 169 -5.49 -14.74 6.52
N MET A 170 -5.62 -15.47 5.41
CA MET A 170 -4.48 -16.07 4.71
C MET A 170 -3.97 -15.05 3.72
N THR A 171 -2.67 -14.78 3.71
CA THR A 171 -2.04 -13.72 2.92
C THR A 171 -0.96 -14.30 2.01
N SER A 172 -0.80 -13.73 0.81
CA SER A 172 0.34 -14.03 -0.06
C SER A 172 1.52 -13.15 0.33
N SER A 173 2.61 -13.75 0.76
CA SER A 173 3.77 -13.05 1.28
C SER A 173 4.99 -13.20 0.38
N TYR A 174 5.67 -12.06 0.11
CA TYR A 174 6.90 -12.04 -0.67
C TYR A 174 7.82 -10.90 -0.19
N HIS A 175 8.33 -11.03 1.03
CA HIS A 175 9.28 -10.06 1.58
C HIS A 175 10.36 -10.75 2.41
N HIS A 176 11.53 -10.13 2.51
CA HIS A 176 12.63 -10.54 3.37
C HIS A 176 12.98 -9.45 4.40
N GLN A 177 12.41 -8.26 4.25
CA GLN A 177 12.50 -7.18 5.23
C GLN A 177 11.19 -7.06 6.00
N ALA A 178 11.25 -6.57 7.23
CA ALA A 178 10.09 -6.33 8.07
C ALA A 178 10.28 -5.10 8.97
N VAL A 179 9.19 -4.61 9.56
CA VAL A 179 9.26 -3.58 10.59
C VAL A 179 9.98 -4.12 11.83
N ASP A 180 10.99 -3.38 12.30
CA ASP A 180 11.69 -3.62 13.56
C ASP A 180 11.08 -2.73 14.67
N ARG A 181 11.39 -1.45 14.68
CA ARG A 181 10.78 -0.47 15.58
C ARG A 181 9.69 0.31 14.85
N VAL A 182 8.50 0.30 15.44
CA VAL A 182 7.35 1.05 14.91
C VAL A 182 7.61 2.56 15.01
N GLY A 183 7.31 3.27 13.94
CA GLY A 183 7.43 4.72 13.85
C GLY A 183 6.43 5.47 14.73
N ASP A 184 6.75 6.72 15.04
CA ASP A 184 5.95 7.55 15.94
C ASP A 184 4.54 7.79 15.37
N GLY A 185 3.54 7.61 16.25
CA GLY A 185 2.14 7.81 15.88
C GLY A 185 1.51 6.69 15.06
N LEU A 186 2.25 5.64 14.71
CA LEU A 186 1.71 4.45 14.05
C LEU A 186 1.12 3.47 15.07
N ARG A 187 0.13 2.72 14.62
CA ARG A 187 -0.49 1.62 15.35
C ARG A 187 -0.35 0.33 14.56
N VAL A 188 0.07 -0.76 15.23
CA VAL A 188 0.07 -2.10 14.63
C VAL A 188 -1.38 -2.56 14.47
N SER A 189 -1.73 -2.98 13.26
CA SER A 189 -3.08 -3.43 12.91
C SER A 189 -3.14 -4.92 12.57
N ALA A 190 -1.98 -5.55 12.26
CA ALA A 190 -1.91 -6.97 11.98
C ALA A 190 -0.53 -7.55 12.30
N THR A 191 -0.48 -8.85 12.66
CA THR A 191 0.76 -9.59 12.95
C THR A 191 0.67 -11.03 12.46
N ALA A 192 1.80 -11.57 11.99
CA ALA A 192 1.97 -13.00 11.72
C ALA A 192 2.16 -13.78 13.02
N THR A 193 2.09 -15.11 12.96
CA THR A 193 2.18 -15.99 14.14
C THR A 193 3.54 -16.01 14.81
N ASP A 194 4.59 -15.61 14.12
CA ASP A 194 5.96 -15.43 14.64
C ASP A 194 6.22 -14.02 15.21
N GLY A 195 5.22 -13.15 15.15
CA GLY A 195 5.30 -11.77 15.68
C GLY A 195 5.74 -10.72 14.67
N VAL A 196 6.02 -11.10 13.43
CA VAL A 196 6.31 -10.13 12.37
C VAL A 196 5.09 -9.22 12.17
N ILE A 197 5.35 -7.90 12.10
CA ILE A 197 4.31 -6.89 11.88
C ILE A 197 3.89 -6.93 10.42
N GLU A 198 2.60 -7.20 10.19
CA GLU A 198 1.99 -7.37 8.89
C GLU A 198 1.02 -6.23 8.52
N GLY A 199 0.71 -5.36 9.46
CA GLY A 199 -0.16 -4.22 9.21
C GLY A 199 0.15 -3.04 10.11
N LEU A 200 0.09 -1.84 9.54
CA LEU A 200 0.21 -0.56 10.22
C LEU A 200 -0.91 0.38 9.80
N GLU A 201 -1.30 1.27 10.68
CA GLU A 201 -2.20 2.39 10.38
C GLU A 201 -1.75 3.68 11.08
N VAL A 202 -2.15 4.81 10.52
CA VAL A 202 -2.09 6.13 11.17
C VAL A 202 -3.47 6.40 11.75
N PRO A 203 -3.67 6.38 13.08
CA PRO A 203 -4.99 6.56 13.67
C PRO A 203 -5.66 7.85 13.20
N GLY A 204 -6.87 7.74 12.64
CA GLY A 204 -7.64 8.87 12.13
C GLY A 204 -7.31 9.30 10.70
N ALA A 205 -6.27 8.76 10.07
CA ALA A 205 -6.00 8.99 8.65
C ALA A 205 -6.67 7.91 7.78
N PRO A 206 -7.11 8.24 6.55
CA PRO A 206 -7.65 7.27 5.61
C PRO A 206 -6.49 6.50 4.93
N LEU A 207 -5.72 5.76 5.73
CA LEU A 207 -4.56 5.02 5.27
C LEU A 207 -4.56 3.60 5.85
N LEU A 208 -4.41 2.62 4.97
CA LEU A 208 -4.15 1.22 5.28
C LEU A 208 -2.76 0.84 4.80
N ALA A 209 -2.00 0.14 5.62
CA ALA A 209 -0.70 -0.40 5.22
C ALA A 209 -0.62 -1.88 5.58
N VAL A 210 -0.23 -2.71 4.60
CA VAL A 210 -0.11 -4.17 4.73
C VAL A 210 1.24 -4.64 4.20
N GLN A 211 1.84 -5.64 4.85
CA GLN A 211 3.15 -6.18 4.47
C GLN A 211 3.04 -7.25 3.37
N TRP A 212 1.93 -7.95 3.29
CA TRP A 212 1.65 -8.95 2.25
C TRP A 212 1.27 -8.31 0.91
N HIS A 213 1.07 -9.14 -0.12
CA HIS A 213 0.70 -8.75 -1.48
C HIS A 213 -0.78 -9.09 -1.78
N PRO A 214 -1.74 -8.20 -1.41
CA PRO A 214 -3.16 -8.45 -1.67
C PRO A 214 -3.48 -8.53 -3.17
N GLU A 215 -2.69 -7.91 -4.04
CA GLU A 215 -2.85 -7.97 -5.50
C GLU A 215 -2.73 -9.38 -6.07
N ASP A 216 -1.97 -10.27 -5.39
CA ASP A 216 -1.80 -11.65 -5.84
C ASP A 216 -3.10 -12.44 -5.77
N LEU A 217 -3.89 -12.21 -4.73
CA LEU A 217 -5.11 -12.96 -4.43
C LEU A 217 -6.41 -12.17 -4.67
N ALA A 218 -6.37 -10.87 -4.92
CA ALA A 218 -7.57 -10.02 -5.06
C ALA A 218 -8.55 -10.48 -6.15
N ALA A 219 -8.10 -11.32 -7.10
CA ALA A 219 -8.98 -11.90 -8.11
C ALA A 219 -9.90 -13.02 -7.56
N SER A 220 -9.50 -13.68 -6.47
CA SER A 220 -10.15 -14.87 -5.90
C SER A 220 -10.48 -14.75 -4.41
N SER A 221 -9.82 -13.83 -3.70
CA SER A 221 -10.00 -13.57 -2.26
C SER A 221 -10.81 -12.30 -2.06
N SER A 222 -11.95 -12.40 -1.37
CA SER A 222 -12.78 -11.24 -1.03
C SER A 222 -12.10 -10.31 -0.01
N THR A 223 -11.28 -10.82 0.89
CA THR A 223 -10.53 -10.03 1.88
C THR A 223 -9.45 -9.18 1.22
N ASP A 224 -8.68 -9.76 0.29
CA ASP A 224 -7.67 -8.99 -0.45
C ASP A 224 -8.31 -7.97 -1.40
N HIS A 225 -9.40 -8.35 -2.07
CA HIS A 225 -10.18 -7.43 -2.89
C HIS A 225 -10.77 -6.27 -2.08
N ALA A 226 -11.18 -6.50 -0.82
CA ALA A 226 -11.74 -5.49 0.05
C ALA A 226 -10.78 -4.31 0.31
N LEU A 227 -9.46 -4.53 0.33
CA LEU A 227 -8.46 -3.48 0.49
C LEU A 227 -8.47 -2.50 -0.70
N PHE A 228 -8.52 -3.03 -1.92
CA PHE A 228 -8.64 -2.20 -3.14
C PHE A 228 -10.01 -1.52 -3.24
N THR A 229 -11.07 -2.23 -2.88
CA THR A 229 -12.43 -1.66 -2.83
C THR A 229 -12.48 -0.51 -1.83
N TRP A 230 -11.88 -0.68 -0.66
CA TRP A 230 -11.84 0.36 0.37
C TRP A 230 -11.17 1.64 -0.14
N VAL A 231 -9.95 1.55 -0.72
CA VAL A 231 -9.26 2.76 -1.21
C VAL A 231 -10.04 3.43 -2.33
N VAL A 232 -10.64 2.67 -3.24
CA VAL A 232 -11.42 3.21 -4.37
C VAL A 232 -12.71 3.89 -3.88
N GLU A 233 -13.49 3.24 -3.00
CA GLU A 233 -14.74 3.80 -2.50
C GLU A 233 -14.51 5.00 -1.57
N THR A 234 -13.46 4.95 -0.72
CA THR A 234 -13.08 6.10 0.10
C THR A 234 -12.64 7.30 -0.78
N SER A 235 -11.94 7.02 -1.89
CA SER A 235 -11.57 8.04 -2.88
C SER A 235 -12.78 8.65 -3.59
N ARG A 236 -13.82 7.86 -3.83
CA ARG A 236 -15.06 8.32 -4.46
C ARG A 236 -15.80 9.32 -3.57
N THR A 237 -15.78 9.10 -2.26
CA THR A 237 -16.50 9.94 -1.29
C THR A 237 -15.70 11.17 -0.84
N ARG A 238 -14.39 11.21 -1.05
CA ARG A 238 -13.52 12.35 -0.64
C ARG A 238 -13.97 13.70 -1.21
N ARG A 239 -14.64 13.70 -2.35
CA ARG A 239 -15.17 14.92 -3.01
C ARG A 239 -16.41 15.51 -2.36
N SER A 240 -17.09 14.74 -1.50
CA SER A 240 -18.26 15.19 -0.74
C SER A 240 -17.92 15.10 0.75
N ASP A 241 -17.27 16.10 1.33
CA ASP A 241 -16.98 16.29 2.76
C ASP A 241 -16.89 15.00 3.60
N PHE A 242 -15.66 14.52 3.79
CA PHE A 242 -15.35 13.30 4.55
C PHE A 242 -15.80 13.48 6.01
N SER A 243 -16.92 12.88 6.41
CA SER A 243 -17.39 12.80 7.80
C SER A 243 -17.20 11.37 8.36
N ALA A 244 -17.14 11.24 9.70
CA ALA A 244 -17.08 9.92 10.36
C ALA A 244 -18.28 9.02 10.00
N THR A 245 -19.40 9.58 9.58
CA THR A 245 -20.60 8.88 9.12
C THR A 245 -20.37 8.18 7.77
N ASP A 246 -19.50 8.73 6.92
CA ASP A 246 -19.23 8.17 5.60
C ASP A 246 -18.35 6.90 5.68
N GLN A 247 -17.49 6.78 6.69
CA GLN A 247 -16.73 5.54 6.93
C GLN A 247 -17.63 4.34 7.20
N THR A 248 -18.71 4.55 7.97
CA THR A 248 -19.69 3.49 8.28
C THR A 248 -20.40 3.02 7.03
N ASN A 249 -20.82 3.94 6.16
CA ASN A 249 -21.48 3.63 4.89
C ASN A 249 -20.57 2.87 3.91
N ILE A 250 -19.28 3.23 3.85
CA ILE A 250 -18.28 2.52 3.02
C ILE A 250 -18.09 1.09 3.52
N LEU A 251 -17.98 0.90 4.84
CA LEU A 251 -17.82 -0.43 5.44
C LEU A 251 -19.06 -1.32 5.23
N GLU A 252 -20.25 -0.75 5.17
CA GLU A 252 -21.48 -1.48 4.82
C GLU A 252 -21.50 -1.88 3.34
N ALA A 253 -21.03 -1.01 2.43
CA ALA A 253 -20.97 -1.30 1.00
C ALA A 253 -19.94 -2.40 0.64
N ILE A 254 -18.86 -2.53 1.41
CA ILE A 254 -17.83 -3.58 1.22
C ILE A 254 -18.35 -4.97 1.64
N LYS A 255 -19.34 -5.04 2.55
CA LYS A 255 -19.93 -6.30 3.06
C LYS A 255 -20.97 -6.94 2.15
N LEU A 256 -21.33 -6.29 1.04
CA LEU A 256 -22.28 -6.79 0.03
C LEU A 256 -21.54 -7.39 -1.17
#